data_d15643670a3dd4740fd924f8256dfbf6
#
_entry.id   d15643670a3dd4740fd924f8256dfbf6
#
_cell.length_a   1.000
_cell.length_b   1.000
_cell.length_c   1.000
_cell.angle_alpha   90.00
_cell.angle_beta   90.00
_cell.angle_gamma   90.00
#
_symmetry.space_group_name_H-M   'P 1'
#
loop_
_entity.id
_entity.type
_entity.pdbx_description
1 polymer ?
#
loop_
_entity_poly.entity_id
_entity_poly.type
_entity_poly.pdbx_seq_one_letter_code
_entity_poly.pdbx_strand_id
1 'polypeptide(L)'
;MGKTAFIFPGQGAQYSGMGKDFFDNFETARRVYATAGEATGLDVAELCFTENADLDVTEYTQIAMLATEVAILKVLEEKGLKADCAAGLSLGEYGALAAAGVMELPQLFWLIRCRGIFMQEAYPSGGAMSAVLGLDAETIGRICRETEGIVSIANDNCPGQIVITGEAQAVQAASEKLAGAGAKRCIPLKVSGPFHSKLLAGAGEKLAAELEGISVHAPKIPYLCNVEADYVTESGKIKELLVRQVSSTVRWRETMERMLADGVDTFVEIGPGRTLAGFLRKMNRDVKVLNVAKVEDMAAVPGQTP
;
A
#
# COMPACT_ATOMS: atom_id res chain seq x y z
N MET A 1 0.70 -12.81 -25.74
CA MET A 1 -0.26 -12.58 -24.66
C MET A 1 0.23 -11.37 -23.89
N GLY A 2 -0.67 -10.50 -23.45
CA GLY A 2 -0.32 -9.35 -22.62
C GLY A 2 0.18 -9.77 -21.25
N LYS A 3 0.89 -8.88 -20.55
CA LYS A 3 1.38 -9.13 -19.20
C LYS A 3 0.34 -8.69 -18.17
N THR A 4 0.17 -9.47 -17.12
CA THR A 4 -0.72 -9.18 -16.00
C THR A 4 0.07 -8.76 -14.76
N ALA A 5 -0.34 -7.66 -14.11
CA ALA A 5 0.18 -7.23 -12.82
C ALA A 5 -0.88 -7.34 -11.73
N PHE A 6 -0.49 -7.81 -10.55
CA PHE A 6 -1.29 -7.66 -9.34
C PHE A 6 -0.89 -6.36 -8.63
N ILE A 7 -1.89 -5.56 -8.26
CA ILE A 7 -1.66 -4.33 -7.52
C ILE A 7 -2.50 -4.33 -6.25
N PHE A 8 -1.89 -3.84 -5.15
CA PHE A 8 -2.49 -3.89 -3.80
C PHE A 8 -2.66 -2.49 -3.24
N PRO A 9 -3.87 -2.12 -2.78
CA PRO A 9 -4.15 -0.79 -2.24
C PRO A 9 -3.40 -0.53 -0.93
N GLY A 10 -3.31 0.73 -0.55
CA GLY A 10 -2.75 1.17 0.73
C GLY A 10 -3.83 1.51 1.75
N GLN A 11 -3.39 1.99 2.92
CA GLN A 11 -4.24 2.52 3.98
C GLN A 11 -5.15 3.64 3.46
N GLY A 12 -6.40 3.66 3.94
CA GLY A 12 -7.45 4.58 3.50
C GLY A 12 -8.49 3.92 2.58
N ALA A 13 -8.29 2.65 2.21
CA ALA A 13 -9.25 1.86 1.44
C ALA A 13 -10.11 0.93 2.32
N GLN A 14 -9.77 0.78 3.62
CA GLN A 14 -10.47 -0.10 4.56
C GLN A 14 -11.93 0.32 4.80
N TYR A 15 -12.76 -0.67 5.03
CA TYR A 15 -14.13 -0.48 5.49
C TYR A 15 -14.62 -1.71 6.27
N SER A 16 -15.54 -1.51 7.21
CA SER A 16 -16.14 -2.61 7.97
C SER A 16 -16.89 -3.58 7.05
N GLY A 17 -16.62 -4.88 7.17
CA GLY A 17 -17.13 -5.94 6.31
C GLY A 17 -16.23 -6.29 5.12
N MET A 18 -15.07 -5.64 4.94
CA MET A 18 -14.14 -5.98 3.87
C MET A 18 -13.65 -7.44 3.99
N GLY A 19 -13.70 -8.19 2.89
CA GLY A 19 -13.27 -9.59 2.80
C GLY A 19 -14.20 -10.60 3.45
N LYS A 20 -15.31 -10.16 4.10
CA LYS A 20 -16.25 -11.07 4.77
C LYS A 20 -16.89 -12.08 3.81
N ASP A 21 -17.26 -11.66 2.63
CA ASP A 21 -17.84 -12.53 1.61
C ASP A 21 -16.85 -13.59 1.13
N PHE A 22 -15.57 -13.27 1.00
CA PHE A 22 -14.51 -14.27 0.75
C PHE A 22 -14.39 -15.25 1.91
N PHE A 23 -14.37 -14.75 3.14
CA PHE A 23 -14.34 -15.59 4.33
C PHE A 23 -15.53 -16.56 4.40
N ASP A 24 -16.73 -16.08 4.13
CA ASP A 24 -17.96 -16.88 4.18
C ASP A 24 -17.97 -17.98 3.10
N ASN A 25 -17.40 -17.71 1.91
CA ASN A 25 -17.51 -18.61 0.76
C ASN A 25 -16.28 -19.51 0.51
N PHE A 26 -15.09 -19.17 1.03
CA PHE A 26 -13.85 -19.90 0.70
C PHE A 26 -13.08 -20.32 1.95
N GLU A 27 -12.78 -21.63 2.03
CA GLU A 27 -11.94 -22.19 3.11
C GLU A 27 -10.53 -21.60 3.10
N THR A 28 -9.98 -21.33 1.92
CA THR A 28 -8.69 -20.71 1.76
C THR A 28 -8.65 -19.31 2.40
N ALA A 29 -9.70 -18.51 2.25
CA ALA A 29 -9.81 -17.21 2.91
C ALA A 29 -9.87 -17.36 4.45
N ARG A 30 -10.68 -18.28 4.98
CA ARG A 30 -10.74 -18.57 6.42
C ARG A 30 -9.39 -18.92 7.01
N ARG A 31 -8.62 -19.76 6.32
CA ARG A 31 -7.25 -20.13 6.75
C ARG A 31 -6.31 -18.94 6.79
N VAL A 32 -6.41 -18.01 5.84
CA VAL A 32 -5.58 -16.80 5.84
C VAL A 32 -5.89 -15.92 7.06
N TYR A 33 -7.17 -15.67 7.37
CA TYR A 33 -7.55 -14.91 8.56
C TYR A 33 -7.15 -15.61 9.86
N ALA A 34 -7.27 -16.95 9.94
CA ALA A 34 -6.80 -17.73 11.08
C ALA A 34 -5.29 -17.58 11.26
N THR A 35 -4.50 -17.72 10.18
CA THR A 35 -3.04 -17.53 10.20
C THR A 35 -2.66 -16.11 10.65
N ALA A 36 -3.38 -15.10 10.19
CA ALA A 36 -3.15 -13.71 10.62
C ALA A 36 -3.44 -13.53 12.12
N GLY A 37 -4.52 -14.15 12.61
CA GLY A 37 -4.89 -14.15 14.03
C GLY A 37 -3.85 -14.85 14.91
N GLU A 38 -3.41 -16.04 14.52
CA GLU A 38 -2.37 -16.81 15.24
C GLU A 38 -1.04 -16.06 15.29
N ALA A 39 -0.65 -15.42 14.16
CA ALA A 39 0.60 -14.69 14.09
C ALA A 39 0.61 -13.40 14.94
N THR A 40 -0.54 -12.76 15.13
CA THR A 40 -0.62 -11.42 15.77
C THR A 40 -1.28 -11.42 17.13
N GLY A 41 -1.95 -12.50 17.51
CA GLY A 41 -2.76 -12.59 18.75
C GLY A 41 -4.06 -11.78 18.69
N LEU A 42 -4.49 -11.33 17.50
CA LEU A 42 -5.71 -10.53 17.30
C LEU A 42 -6.81 -11.38 16.67
N ASP A 43 -8.07 -11.07 16.97
CA ASP A 43 -9.18 -11.52 16.12
C ASP A 43 -9.28 -10.62 14.87
N VAL A 44 -8.48 -10.99 13.85
CA VAL A 44 -8.40 -10.19 12.61
C VAL A 44 -9.71 -10.27 11.81
N ALA A 45 -10.46 -11.38 11.93
CA ALA A 45 -11.75 -11.52 11.28
C ALA A 45 -12.78 -10.58 11.91
N GLU A 46 -12.88 -10.56 13.24
CA GLU A 46 -13.75 -9.63 13.97
C GLU A 46 -13.39 -8.17 13.68
N LEU A 47 -12.09 -7.85 13.69
CA LEU A 47 -11.57 -6.50 13.35
C LEU A 47 -12.02 -6.04 11.96
N CYS A 48 -12.02 -6.94 10.96
CA CYS A 48 -12.41 -6.61 9.58
C CYS A 48 -13.92 -6.57 9.37
N PHE A 49 -14.68 -7.44 10.06
CA PHE A 49 -16.07 -7.73 9.70
C PHE A 49 -17.08 -6.94 10.52
N THR A 50 -16.73 -6.55 11.72
CA THR A 50 -17.59 -5.80 12.63
C THR A 50 -17.25 -4.32 12.65
N GLU A 51 -18.26 -3.47 12.74
CA GLU A 51 -18.08 -2.03 12.87
C GLU A 51 -17.36 -1.71 14.19
N ASN A 52 -16.19 -1.08 14.11
CA ASN A 52 -15.36 -0.71 15.24
C ASN A 52 -14.49 0.50 14.91
N ALA A 53 -14.00 1.20 15.94
CA ALA A 53 -13.12 2.37 15.76
C ALA A 53 -11.65 2.00 15.50
N ASP A 54 -11.24 0.77 15.82
CA ASP A 54 -9.85 0.32 15.73
C ASP A 54 -9.42 0.16 14.28
N LEU A 55 -10.38 -0.13 13.38
CA LEU A 55 -10.09 -0.31 11.94
C LEU A 55 -9.45 0.94 11.31
N ASP A 56 -9.65 2.12 11.85
CA ASP A 56 -9.04 3.38 11.38
C ASP A 56 -7.76 3.75 12.14
N VAL A 57 -7.34 2.95 13.13
CA VAL A 57 -6.07 3.11 13.84
C VAL A 57 -4.98 2.36 13.08
N THR A 58 -3.89 3.04 12.72
CA THR A 58 -2.85 2.53 11.79
C THR A 58 -2.34 1.14 12.15
N GLU A 59 -2.09 0.86 13.42
CA GLU A 59 -1.60 -0.43 13.87
C GLU A 59 -2.56 -1.60 13.59
N TYR A 60 -3.87 -1.35 13.59
CA TYR A 60 -4.90 -2.33 13.24
C TYR A 60 -5.25 -2.29 11.76
N THR A 61 -5.30 -1.10 11.15
CA THR A 61 -5.58 -0.95 9.72
C THR A 61 -4.64 -1.80 8.88
N GLN A 62 -3.33 -1.77 9.18
CA GLN A 62 -2.33 -2.41 8.34
C GLN A 62 -2.49 -3.94 8.32
N ILE A 63 -2.71 -4.57 9.46
CA ILE A 63 -2.95 -6.02 9.50
C ILE A 63 -4.30 -6.40 8.89
N ALA A 64 -5.36 -5.63 9.14
CA ALA A 64 -6.69 -5.87 8.60
C ALA A 64 -6.68 -5.82 7.06
N MET A 65 -6.05 -4.79 6.49
CA MET A 65 -5.90 -4.65 5.03
C MET A 65 -5.11 -5.80 4.43
N LEU A 66 -3.91 -6.09 4.96
CA LEU A 66 -3.08 -7.15 4.43
C LEU A 66 -3.75 -8.52 4.52
N ALA A 67 -4.42 -8.84 5.63
CA ALA A 67 -5.15 -10.10 5.77
C ALA A 67 -6.25 -10.23 4.72
N THR A 68 -6.98 -9.15 4.46
CA THR A 68 -8.02 -9.10 3.42
C THR A 68 -7.42 -9.27 2.02
N GLU A 69 -6.37 -8.53 1.69
CA GLU A 69 -5.66 -8.62 0.41
C GLU A 69 -5.13 -10.02 0.14
N VAL A 70 -4.47 -10.62 1.14
CA VAL A 70 -3.91 -11.98 1.03
C VAL A 70 -5.02 -13.02 0.94
N ALA A 71 -6.14 -12.88 1.67
CA ALA A 71 -7.27 -13.78 1.58
C ALA A 71 -7.84 -13.81 0.16
N ILE A 72 -8.07 -12.64 -0.43
CA ILE A 72 -8.54 -12.52 -1.83
C ILE A 72 -7.49 -13.09 -2.80
N LEU A 73 -6.22 -12.71 -2.64
CA LEU A 73 -5.12 -13.21 -3.47
C LEU A 73 -5.07 -14.74 -3.49
N LYS A 74 -5.10 -15.38 -2.31
CA LYS A 74 -4.99 -16.85 -2.22
C LYS A 74 -6.17 -17.56 -2.85
N VAL A 75 -7.37 -17.00 -2.78
CA VAL A 75 -8.54 -17.53 -3.50
C VAL A 75 -8.35 -17.40 -5.02
N LEU A 76 -7.87 -16.27 -5.50
CA LEU A 76 -7.62 -16.05 -6.93
C LEU A 76 -6.52 -16.97 -7.46
N GLU A 77 -5.44 -17.18 -6.69
CA GLU A 77 -4.36 -18.13 -7.02
C GLU A 77 -4.87 -19.58 -7.07
N GLU A 78 -5.71 -19.99 -6.10
CA GLU A 78 -6.34 -21.32 -6.09
C GLU A 78 -7.23 -21.55 -7.32
N LYS A 79 -7.86 -20.48 -7.80
CA LYS A 79 -8.65 -20.48 -9.04
C LYS A 79 -7.79 -20.37 -10.31
N GLY A 80 -6.47 -20.36 -10.19
CA GLY A 80 -5.52 -20.39 -11.31
C GLY A 80 -5.13 -19.03 -11.89
N LEU A 81 -5.51 -17.91 -11.25
CA LEU A 81 -5.05 -16.59 -11.68
C LEU A 81 -3.56 -16.42 -11.38
N LYS A 82 -2.82 -15.92 -12.35
CA LYS A 82 -1.37 -15.68 -12.26
C LYS A 82 -1.04 -14.27 -12.69
N ALA A 83 0.03 -13.71 -12.14
CA ALA A 83 0.60 -12.46 -12.57
C ALA A 83 2.05 -12.63 -13.01
N ASP A 84 2.50 -11.74 -13.89
CA ASP A 84 3.89 -11.63 -14.32
C ASP A 84 4.72 -10.77 -13.37
N CYS A 85 4.08 -9.86 -12.65
CA CYS A 85 4.69 -9.01 -11.64
C CYS A 85 3.65 -8.50 -10.64
N ALA A 86 4.13 -7.90 -9.54
CA ALA A 86 3.26 -7.32 -8.52
C ALA A 86 3.79 -5.96 -8.02
N ALA A 87 2.90 -5.11 -7.53
CA ALA A 87 3.24 -3.89 -6.79
C ALA A 87 2.15 -3.57 -5.77
N GLY A 88 2.47 -2.74 -4.79
CA GLY A 88 1.48 -2.27 -3.83
C GLY A 88 1.85 -0.90 -3.28
N LEU A 89 0.85 -0.11 -2.92
CA LEU A 89 1.04 1.24 -2.43
C LEU A 89 1.25 1.22 -0.92
N SER A 90 2.44 1.58 -0.43
CA SER A 90 2.78 1.63 0.99
C SER A 90 2.56 0.28 1.69
N LEU A 91 1.54 0.12 2.52
CA LEU A 91 1.20 -1.18 3.13
C LEU A 91 0.92 -2.26 2.07
N GLY A 92 0.33 -1.89 0.94
CA GLY A 92 0.06 -2.82 -0.16
C GLY A 92 1.32 -3.45 -0.77
N GLU A 93 2.51 -2.89 -0.57
CA GLU A 93 3.77 -3.55 -0.95
C GLU A 93 3.93 -4.90 -0.25
N TYR A 94 3.38 -5.06 0.97
CA TYR A 94 3.34 -6.36 1.67
C TYR A 94 2.38 -7.36 1.00
N GLY A 95 1.30 -6.88 0.38
CA GLY A 95 0.47 -7.68 -0.52
C GLY A 95 1.25 -8.18 -1.75
N ALA A 96 2.07 -7.30 -2.33
CA ALA A 96 2.97 -7.68 -3.43
C ALA A 96 4.04 -8.69 -2.99
N LEU A 97 4.59 -8.58 -1.78
CA LEU A 97 5.50 -9.58 -1.21
C LEU A 97 4.82 -10.94 -1.02
N ALA A 98 3.54 -10.96 -0.60
CA ALA A 98 2.74 -12.18 -0.49
C ALA A 98 2.54 -12.85 -1.86
N ALA A 99 2.22 -12.07 -2.90
CA ALA A 99 2.07 -12.55 -4.26
C ALA A 99 3.40 -13.07 -4.83
N ALA A 100 4.51 -12.39 -4.53
CA ALA A 100 5.84 -12.79 -4.92
C ALA A 100 6.41 -13.98 -4.11
N GLY A 101 5.74 -14.39 -3.03
CA GLY A 101 6.19 -15.50 -2.19
C GLY A 101 7.53 -15.25 -1.49
N VAL A 102 7.77 -14.01 -1.10
CA VAL A 102 9.05 -13.55 -0.51
C VAL A 102 9.22 -14.00 0.93
N MET A 103 8.12 -14.15 1.66
CA MET A 103 8.10 -14.54 3.08
C MET A 103 6.96 -15.51 3.34
N GLU A 104 7.09 -16.32 4.40
CA GLU A 104 5.97 -17.12 4.91
C GLU A 104 4.88 -16.19 5.50
N LEU A 105 3.62 -16.54 5.30
CA LEU A 105 2.49 -15.69 5.72
C LEU A 105 2.50 -15.32 7.21
N PRO A 106 2.80 -16.24 8.16
CA PRO A 106 2.86 -15.86 9.57
C PRO A 106 3.89 -14.75 9.85
N GLN A 107 5.07 -14.82 9.21
CA GLN A 107 6.11 -13.81 9.35
C GLN A 107 5.69 -12.47 8.72
N LEU A 108 5.01 -12.53 7.57
CA LEU A 108 4.52 -11.35 6.86
C LEU A 108 3.43 -10.62 7.67
N PHE A 109 2.50 -11.36 8.29
CA PHE A 109 1.46 -10.79 9.15
C PHE A 109 2.03 -10.21 10.44
N TRP A 110 2.99 -10.88 11.07
CA TRP A 110 3.72 -10.32 12.20
C TRP A 110 4.42 -9.00 11.84
N LEU A 111 5.15 -9.01 10.72
CA LEU A 111 5.93 -7.85 10.28
C LEU A 111 5.06 -6.63 9.98
N ILE A 112 3.91 -6.81 9.29
CA ILE A 112 3.00 -5.69 9.02
C ILE A 112 2.34 -5.17 10.30
N ARG A 113 2.06 -6.05 11.27
CA ARG A 113 1.57 -5.65 12.60
C ARG A 113 2.61 -4.78 13.31
N CYS A 114 3.86 -5.22 13.36
CA CYS A 114 4.98 -4.44 13.91
C CYS A 114 5.14 -3.09 13.19
N ARG A 115 5.09 -3.08 11.86
CA ARG A 115 5.16 -1.85 11.07
C ARG A 115 4.06 -0.86 11.45
N GLY A 116 2.81 -1.33 11.57
CA GLY A 116 1.67 -0.51 11.98
C GLY A 116 1.88 0.12 13.35
N ILE A 117 2.32 -0.67 14.35
CA ILE A 117 2.63 -0.20 15.70
C ILE A 117 3.74 0.84 15.67
N PHE A 118 4.88 0.52 15.03
CA PHE A 118 6.04 1.42 15.01
C PHE A 118 5.74 2.75 14.31
N MET A 119 4.97 2.72 13.23
CA MET A 119 4.54 3.94 12.54
C MET A 119 3.54 4.76 13.37
N GLN A 120 2.64 4.11 14.12
CA GLN A 120 1.70 4.77 15.01
C GLN A 120 2.42 5.46 16.18
N GLU A 121 3.42 4.78 16.76
CA GLU A 121 4.15 5.26 17.93
C GLU A 121 5.23 6.30 17.62
N ALA A 122 5.82 6.26 16.41
CA ALA A 122 6.98 7.07 16.08
C ALA A 122 6.72 8.58 16.15
N TYR A 123 5.49 9.01 15.82
CA TYR A 123 5.10 10.42 15.87
C TYR A 123 3.63 10.54 16.26
N PRO A 124 3.31 10.41 17.57
CA PRO A 124 1.95 10.24 18.06
C PRO A 124 1.07 11.49 17.93
N SER A 125 1.67 12.68 17.75
CA SER A 125 0.93 13.94 17.60
C SER A 125 1.76 14.97 16.85
N GLY A 126 1.08 15.96 16.26
CA GLY A 126 1.74 17.09 15.57
C GLY A 126 2.19 16.80 14.14
N GLY A 127 1.93 15.61 13.62
CA GLY A 127 2.13 15.27 12.21
C GLY A 127 0.88 15.54 11.36
N ALA A 128 1.06 15.75 10.06
CA ALA A 128 -0.03 15.90 9.10
C ALA A 128 0.35 15.41 7.72
N MET A 129 -0.69 15.13 6.92
CA MET A 129 -0.58 14.87 5.49
C MET A 129 -1.64 15.66 4.73
N SER A 130 -1.32 16.08 3.51
CA SER A 130 -2.25 16.79 2.63
C SER A 130 -2.13 16.30 1.19
N ALA A 131 -3.26 16.02 0.55
CA ALA A 131 -3.29 15.69 -0.87
C ALA A 131 -3.34 16.98 -1.70
N VAL A 132 -2.33 17.17 -2.54
CA VAL A 132 -2.17 18.31 -3.44
C VAL A 132 -2.63 17.91 -4.83
N LEU A 133 -3.58 18.67 -5.39
CA LEU A 133 -4.14 18.43 -6.70
C LEU A 133 -3.72 19.50 -7.71
N GLY A 134 -3.31 19.11 -8.90
CA GLY A 134 -3.15 19.98 -10.06
C GLY A 134 -1.76 20.57 -10.25
N LEU A 135 -0.78 20.23 -9.42
CA LEU A 135 0.63 20.59 -9.60
C LEU A 135 1.50 19.35 -9.88
N ASP A 136 2.67 19.58 -10.45
CA ASP A 136 3.69 18.56 -10.68
C ASP A 136 4.60 18.35 -9.46
N ALA A 137 5.33 17.22 -9.46
CA ALA A 137 6.21 16.84 -8.36
C ALA A 137 7.40 17.78 -8.17
N GLU A 138 7.93 18.39 -9.23
CA GLU A 138 9.05 19.32 -9.17
C GLU A 138 8.65 20.59 -8.41
N THR A 139 7.52 21.19 -8.81
CA THR A 139 6.95 22.39 -8.16
C THR A 139 6.63 22.10 -6.70
N ILE A 140 5.96 20.99 -6.39
CA ILE A 140 5.63 20.62 -5.02
C ILE A 140 6.89 20.38 -4.19
N GLY A 141 7.85 19.62 -4.70
CA GLY A 141 9.11 19.31 -4.01
C GLY A 141 9.94 20.57 -3.73
N ARG A 142 9.97 21.52 -4.67
CA ARG A 142 10.64 22.82 -4.45
C ARG A 142 9.98 23.60 -3.31
N ILE A 143 8.66 23.75 -3.34
CA ILE A 143 7.92 24.49 -2.30
C ILE A 143 8.09 23.82 -0.93
N CYS A 144 8.07 22.48 -0.85
CA CYS A 144 8.35 21.77 0.39
C CYS A 144 9.75 22.13 0.93
N ARG A 145 10.80 22.12 0.09
CA ARG A 145 12.16 22.48 0.51
C ARG A 145 12.30 23.94 0.94
N GLU A 146 11.53 24.87 0.38
CA GLU A 146 11.49 26.30 0.69
C GLU A 146 10.59 26.62 1.89
N THR A 147 9.91 25.63 2.46
CA THR A 147 9.05 25.79 3.63
C THR A 147 9.83 25.45 4.91
N GLU A 148 9.73 26.32 5.91
CA GLU A 148 10.32 26.10 7.22
C GLU A 148 9.72 24.88 7.90
N GLY A 149 10.55 24.11 8.63
CA GLY A 149 10.16 22.87 9.28
C GLY A 149 10.32 21.65 8.38
N ILE A 150 9.74 20.53 8.80
CA ILE A 150 9.83 19.25 8.10
C ILE A 150 8.58 19.00 7.28
N VAL A 151 8.69 19.16 5.97
CA VAL A 151 7.64 18.79 5.01
C VAL A 151 8.28 18.24 3.74
N SER A 152 7.69 17.17 3.18
CA SER A 152 8.19 16.50 1.98
C SER A 152 7.05 15.80 1.21
N ILE A 153 7.34 15.26 0.04
CA ILE A 153 6.41 14.41 -0.69
C ILE A 153 6.37 13.03 0.00
N ALA A 154 5.17 12.62 0.39
CA ALA A 154 4.89 11.27 0.90
C ALA A 154 4.60 10.27 -0.22
N ASN A 155 3.72 10.66 -1.15
CA ASN A 155 3.29 9.81 -2.26
C ASN A 155 3.21 10.62 -3.55
N ASP A 156 3.86 10.14 -4.61
CA ASP A 156 3.58 10.56 -5.98
C ASP A 156 2.63 9.53 -6.59
N ASN A 157 1.31 9.81 -6.54
CA ASN A 157 0.29 8.81 -6.84
C ASN A 157 -0.02 8.69 -8.34
N CYS A 158 -0.19 9.82 -9.01
CA CYS A 158 -0.46 9.89 -10.45
C CYS A 158 -0.33 11.35 -10.90
N PRO A 159 -0.30 11.64 -12.21
CA PRO A 159 -0.25 13.01 -12.71
C PRO A 159 -1.28 13.91 -12.05
N GLY A 160 -0.81 14.99 -11.42
CA GLY A 160 -1.64 15.98 -10.73
C GLY A 160 -2.27 15.51 -9.41
N GLN A 161 -1.78 14.45 -8.79
CA GLN A 161 -2.19 14.03 -7.44
C GLN A 161 -1.00 13.51 -6.63
N ILE A 162 -0.51 14.36 -5.73
CA ILE A 162 0.65 14.11 -4.86
C ILE A 162 0.24 14.35 -3.42
N VAL A 163 0.79 13.58 -2.49
CA VAL A 163 0.57 13.78 -1.05
C VAL A 163 1.84 14.33 -0.43
N ILE A 164 1.71 15.41 0.35
CA ILE A 164 2.78 15.94 1.20
C ILE A 164 2.57 15.51 2.64
N THR A 165 3.67 15.43 3.40
CA THR A 165 3.73 14.91 4.77
C THR A 165 4.76 15.64 5.59
N GLY A 166 4.57 15.72 6.90
CA GLY A 166 5.54 16.34 7.81
C GLY A 166 4.92 16.84 9.10
N GLU A 167 5.58 17.82 9.70
CA GLU A 167 5.05 18.56 10.85
C GLU A 167 3.78 19.31 10.44
N ALA A 168 2.76 19.30 11.29
CA ALA A 168 1.45 19.87 10.95
C ALA A 168 1.54 21.35 10.51
N GLN A 169 2.35 22.15 11.20
CA GLN A 169 2.55 23.55 10.83
C GLN A 169 3.26 23.72 9.48
N ALA A 170 4.28 22.89 9.22
CA ALA A 170 5.01 22.92 7.95
C ALA A 170 4.14 22.44 6.77
N VAL A 171 3.31 21.40 6.97
CA VAL A 171 2.35 20.94 5.97
C VAL A 171 1.29 22.00 5.67
N GLN A 172 0.80 22.69 6.69
CA GLN A 172 -0.14 23.82 6.50
C GLN A 172 0.51 24.95 5.70
N ALA A 173 1.69 25.42 6.12
CA ALA A 173 2.41 26.50 5.43
C ALA A 173 2.75 26.14 3.98
N ALA A 174 3.19 24.89 3.74
CA ALA A 174 3.42 24.38 2.39
C ALA A 174 2.12 24.36 1.57
N SER A 175 1.00 23.93 2.15
CA SER A 175 -0.31 23.88 1.47
C SER A 175 -0.77 25.28 1.05
N GLU A 176 -0.56 26.31 1.88
CA GLU A 176 -0.88 27.69 1.55
C GLU A 176 -0.02 28.23 0.38
N LYS A 177 1.29 27.96 0.41
CA LYS A 177 2.21 28.30 -0.69
C LYS A 177 1.85 27.57 -1.99
N LEU A 178 1.48 26.28 -1.90
CA LEU A 178 1.05 25.48 -3.04
C LEU A 178 -0.26 25.99 -3.65
N ALA A 179 -1.21 26.44 -2.81
CA ALA A 179 -2.43 27.08 -3.29
C ALA A 179 -2.11 28.39 -4.04
N GLY A 180 -1.18 29.23 -3.52
CA GLY A 180 -0.69 30.42 -4.18
C GLY A 180 0.07 30.13 -5.49
N ALA A 181 0.70 28.95 -5.62
CA ALA A 181 1.39 28.49 -6.83
C ALA A 181 0.46 27.83 -7.87
N GLY A 182 -0.86 27.77 -7.62
CA GLY A 182 -1.84 27.27 -8.57
C GLY A 182 -2.32 25.83 -8.32
N ALA A 183 -2.10 25.27 -7.14
CA ALA A 183 -2.75 24.01 -6.77
C ALA A 183 -4.28 24.16 -6.81
N LYS A 184 -4.95 23.24 -7.49
CA LYS A 184 -6.43 23.25 -7.56
C LYS A 184 -7.06 23.04 -6.18
N ARG A 185 -6.46 22.19 -5.36
CA ARG A 185 -6.85 21.90 -3.97
C ARG A 185 -5.68 21.37 -3.19
N CYS A 186 -5.62 21.70 -1.89
CA CYS A 186 -4.85 21.00 -0.87
C CYS A 186 -5.86 20.46 0.14
N ILE A 187 -5.95 19.12 0.25
CA ILE A 187 -6.97 18.43 1.05
C ILE A 187 -6.26 17.74 2.21
N PRO A 188 -6.47 18.19 3.47
CA PRO A 188 -5.96 17.50 4.64
C PRO A 188 -6.47 16.07 4.70
N LEU A 189 -5.58 15.13 5.01
CA LEU A 189 -5.94 13.73 5.16
C LEU A 189 -6.19 13.40 6.64
N LYS A 190 -7.16 12.53 6.89
CA LYS A 190 -7.45 12.00 8.23
C LYS A 190 -6.49 10.83 8.50
N VAL A 191 -5.30 11.15 9.00
CA VAL A 191 -4.26 10.17 9.33
C VAL A 191 -3.66 10.48 10.70
N SER A 192 -3.13 9.47 11.37
CA SER A 192 -2.57 9.57 12.72
C SER A 192 -1.15 10.12 12.78
N GLY A 193 -0.44 10.22 11.64
CA GLY A 193 0.96 10.62 11.66
C GLY A 193 1.51 11.09 10.30
N PRO A 194 2.76 11.60 10.28
CA PRO A 194 3.43 12.10 9.08
C PRO A 194 4.10 10.96 8.32
N PHE A 195 3.29 10.03 7.78
CA PHE A 195 3.78 8.83 7.10
C PHE A 195 4.66 9.17 5.91
N HIS A 196 5.67 8.33 5.66
CA HIS A 196 6.63 8.48 4.57
C HIS A 196 7.48 9.77 4.66
N SER A 197 7.70 10.27 5.87
CA SER A 197 8.62 11.39 6.14
C SER A 197 9.82 10.92 6.97
N LYS A 198 10.89 11.72 6.96
CA LYS A 198 12.06 11.47 7.81
C LYS A 198 11.76 11.42 9.31
N LEU A 199 10.61 11.94 9.75
CA LEU A 199 10.13 11.86 11.13
C LEU A 199 9.84 10.43 11.59
N LEU A 200 9.69 9.49 10.65
CA LEU A 200 9.45 8.07 10.91
C LEU A 200 10.72 7.20 10.78
N ALA A 201 11.90 7.78 10.71
CA ALA A 201 13.16 7.02 10.60
C ALA A 201 13.32 6.01 11.75
N GLY A 202 12.98 6.39 13.00
CA GLY A 202 13.02 5.49 14.15
C GLY A 202 12.06 4.29 14.05
N ALA A 203 10.92 4.43 13.36
CA ALA A 203 10.06 3.28 13.06
C ALA A 203 10.73 2.32 12.07
N GLY A 204 11.46 2.85 11.09
CA GLY A 204 12.28 2.04 10.18
C GLY A 204 13.37 1.25 10.91
N GLU A 205 14.05 1.86 11.89
CA GLU A 205 15.07 1.19 12.71
C GLU A 205 14.47 0.06 13.56
N LYS A 206 13.32 0.28 14.17
CA LYS A 206 12.59 -0.78 14.90
C LYS A 206 12.19 -1.92 13.95
N LEU A 207 11.70 -1.60 12.74
CA LEU A 207 11.34 -2.60 11.74
C LEU A 207 12.57 -3.40 11.25
N ALA A 208 13.75 -2.76 11.16
CA ALA A 208 15.00 -3.44 10.80
C ALA A 208 15.35 -4.54 11.82
N ALA A 209 15.16 -4.29 13.11
CA ALA A 209 15.40 -5.27 14.17
C ALA A 209 14.46 -6.48 14.05
N GLU A 210 13.18 -6.28 13.76
CA GLU A 210 12.23 -7.38 13.52
C GLU A 210 12.62 -8.19 12.27
N LEU A 211 13.09 -7.52 11.22
CA LEU A 211 13.51 -8.17 9.98
C LEU A 211 14.74 -9.05 10.14
N GLU A 212 15.60 -8.86 11.15
CA GLU A 212 16.78 -9.72 11.39
C GLU A 212 16.37 -11.19 11.54
N GLY A 213 15.29 -11.46 12.28
CA GLY A 213 14.77 -12.81 12.54
C GLY A 213 13.94 -13.42 11.41
N ILE A 214 13.65 -12.65 10.34
CA ILE A 214 12.76 -13.09 9.26
C ILE A 214 13.57 -13.64 8.08
N SER A 215 13.19 -14.83 7.61
CA SER A 215 13.73 -15.41 6.39
C SER A 215 13.09 -14.80 5.14
N VAL A 216 13.92 -14.33 4.21
CA VAL A 216 13.47 -13.72 2.96
C VAL A 216 13.95 -14.56 1.78
N HIS A 217 13.03 -14.97 0.93
CA HIS A 217 13.29 -15.78 -0.26
C HIS A 217 13.36 -14.90 -1.52
N ALA A 218 13.99 -15.41 -2.56
CA ALA A 218 13.93 -14.78 -3.87
C ALA A 218 12.46 -14.74 -4.37
N PRO A 219 12.01 -13.60 -4.93
CA PRO A 219 10.66 -13.49 -5.46
C PRO A 219 10.38 -14.52 -6.56
N LYS A 220 9.25 -15.22 -6.49
CA LYS A 220 8.79 -16.16 -7.54
C LYS A 220 8.34 -15.42 -8.79
N ILE A 221 7.78 -14.23 -8.63
CA ILE A 221 7.52 -13.22 -9.64
C ILE A 221 8.16 -11.91 -9.18
N PRO A 222 8.72 -11.08 -10.06
CA PRO A 222 9.27 -9.80 -9.67
C PRO A 222 8.18 -8.90 -9.07
N TYR A 223 8.53 -8.12 -8.03
CA TYR A 223 7.67 -7.05 -7.54
C TYR A 223 8.38 -5.71 -7.65
N LEU A 224 7.63 -4.61 -7.73
CA LEU A 224 8.21 -3.28 -7.74
C LEU A 224 8.12 -2.68 -6.34
N CYS A 225 9.27 -2.19 -5.85
CA CYS A 225 9.33 -1.53 -4.54
C CYS A 225 8.96 -0.04 -4.65
N ASN A 226 8.40 0.51 -3.57
CA ASN A 226 7.95 1.90 -3.55
C ASN A 226 9.07 2.93 -3.60
N VAL A 227 10.24 2.58 -3.04
CA VAL A 227 11.36 3.52 -2.86
C VAL A 227 12.13 3.77 -4.16
N GLU A 228 12.35 2.73 -4.95
CA GLU A 228 13.14 2.79 -6.18
C GLU A 228 12.27 2.80 -7.43
N ALA A 229 10.98 2.44 -7.30
CA ALA A 229 10.03 2.27 -8.42
C ALA A 229 10.57 1.32 -9.50
N ASP A 230 11.32 0.32 -9.08
CA ASP A 230 11.93 -0.67 -9.97
C ASP A 230 11.72 -2.09 -9.46
N TYR A 231 11.95 -3.06 -10.34
CA TYR A 231 11.79 -4.47 -10.06
C TYR A 231 12.81 -4.98 -9.05
N VAL A 232 12.31 -5.74 -8.09
CA VAL A 232 13.10 -6.53 -7.15
C VAL A 232 12.97 -7.99 -7.54
N THR A 233 14.10 -8.60 -7.89
CA THR A 233 14.20 -10.00 -8.33
C THR A 233 15.06 -10.85 -7.41
N GLU A 234 15.80 -10.21 -6.49
CA GLU A 234 16.74 -10.84 -5.58
C GLU A 234 16.40 -10.55 -4.12
N SER A 235 16.58 -11.52 -3.24
CA SER A 235 16.26 -11.37 -1.81
C SER A 235 17.14 -10.38 -1.04
N GLY A 236 18.38 -10.17 -1.50
CA GLY A 236 19.41 -9.46 -0.73
C GLY A 236 19.09 -8.00 -0.37
N LYS A 237 18.26 -7.32 -1.16
CA LYS A 237 17.90 -5.91 -0.93
C LYS A 237 16.55 -5.72 -0.23
N ILE A 238 15.73 -6.78 -0.10
CA ILE A 238 14.33 -6.65 0.31
C ILE A 238 14.21 -6.03 1.70
N LYS A 239 14.98 -6.51 2.67
CA LYS A 239 14.94 -5.99 4.05
C LYS A 239 15.29 -4.49 4.10
N GLU A 240 16.34 -4.08 3.42
CA GLU A 240 16.75 -2.68 3.34
C GLU A 240 15.67 -1.81 2.70
N LEU A 241 15.06 -2.27 1.60
CA LEU A 241 14.00 -1.55 0.90
C LEU A 241 12.77 -1.35 1.78
N LEU A 242 12.36 -2.37 2.54
CA LEU A 242 11.23 -2.28 3.47
C LEU A 242 11.50 -1.29 4.63
N VAL A 243 12.72 -1.27 5.15
CA VAL A 243 13.13 -0.29 6.19
C VAL A 243 13.09 1.12 5.62
N ARG A 244 13.68 1.35 4.46
CA ARG A 244 13.69 2.65 3.79
C ARG A 244 12.29 3.14 3.43
N GLN A 245 11.39 2.24 3.07
CA GLN A 245 10.01 2.55 2.67
C GLN A 245 9.25 3.32 3.74
N VAL A 246 9.46 3.02 5.03
CA VAL A 246 8.75 3.65 6.16
C VAL A 246 8.88 5.16 6.17
N SER A 247 10.07 5.67 5.82
CA SER A 247 10.41 7.10 5.87
C SER A 247 10.72 7.75 4.52
N SER A 248 10.44 7.04 3.41
CA SER A 248 10.72 7.51 2.05
C SER A 248 9.44 7.71 1.24
N THR A 249 9.53 8.55 0.21
CA THR A 249 8.43 8.77 -0.75
C THR A 249 8.00 7.47 -1.43
N VAL A 250 6.72 7.22 -1.48
CA VAL A 250 6.09 6.18 -2.31
C VAL A 250 6.02 6.68 -3.75
N ARG A 251 6.84 6.16 -4.64
CA ARG A 251 6.97 6.54 -6.06
C ARG A 251 5.97 5.77 -6.93
N TRP A 252 4.69 5.83 -6.55
CA TRP A 252 3.65 5.00 -7.18
C TRP A 252 3.45 5.32 -8.66
N ARG A 253 3.46 6.59 -9.05
CA ARG A 253 3.36 7.00 -10.46
C ARG A 253 4.47 6.37 -11.29
N GLU A 254 5.72 6.47 -10.85
CA GLU A 254 6.86 5.89 -11.55
C GLU A 254 6.79 4.35 -11.60
N THR A 255 6.30 3.71 -10.52
CA THR A 255 6.04 2.26 -10.50
C THR A 255 5.07 1.86 -11.61
N MET A 256 3.96 2.59 -11.78
CA MET A 256 3.00 2.31 -12.85
C MET A 256 3.58 2.62 -14.24
N GLU A 257 4.28 3.75 -14.39
CA GLU A 257 4.97 4.11 -15.64
C GLU A 257 5.96 3.02 -16.07
N ARG A 258 6.73 2.45 -15.12
CA ARG A 258 7.66 1.36 -15.36
C ARG A 258 6.94 0.09 -15.84
N MET A 259 5.87 -0.33 -15.18
CA MET A 259 5.08 -1.50 -15.61
C MET A 259 4.48 -1.31 -17.00
N LEU A 260 3.92 -0.14 -17.29
CA LEU A 260 3.37 0.20 -18.60
C LEU A 260 4.44 0.15 -19.70
N ALA A 261 5.63 0.69 -19.42
CA ALA A 261 6.76 0.66 -20.35
C ALA A 261 7.26 -0.78 -20.64
N ASP A 262 7.14 -1.67 -19.66
CA ASP A 262 7.50 -3.08 -19.80
C ASP A 262 6.40 -3.94 -20.44
N GLY A 263 5.30 -3.33 -20.90
CA GLY A 263 4.22 -3.98 -21.64
C GLY A 263 3.18 -4.68 -20.76
N VAL A 264 3.02 -4.28 -19.50
CA VAL A 264 1.87 -4.69 -18.70
C VAL A 264 0.62 -4.01 -19.26
N ASP A 265 -0.37 -4.80 -19.67
CA ASP A 265 -1.63 -4.33 -20.27
C ASP A 265 -2.87 -4.69 -19.45
N THR A 266 -2.70 -5.56 -18.45
CA THR A 266 -3.78 -5.98 -17.56
C THR A 266 -3.34 -5.80 -16.11
N PHE A 267 -4.11 -5.04 -15.35
CA PHE A 267 -3.89 -4.80 -13.92
C PHE A 267 -5.07 -5.34 -13.12
N VAL A 268 -4.78 -6.10 -12.07
CA VAL A 268 -5.79 -6.61 -11.14
C VAL A 268 -5.53 -5.98 -9.78
N GLU A 269 -6.38 -5.02 -9.38
CA GLU A 269 -6.36 -4.46 -8.03
C GLU A 269 -7.06 -5.43 -7.09
N ILE A 270 -6.28 -5.99 -6.14
CA ILE A 270 -6.71 -7.02 -5.19
C ILE A 270 -6.82 -6.40 -3.82
N GLY A 271 -8.03 -6.29 -3.29
CA GLY A 271 -8.29 -5.71 -1.98
C GLY A 271 -9.42 -4.68 -1.98
N PRO A 272 -9.66 -4.02 -0.82
CA PRO A 272 -10.75 -3.06 -0.66
C PRO A 272 -10.55 -1.80 -1.52
N GLY A 273 -11.63 -1.23 -2.00
CA GLY A 273 -11.64 0.03 -2.74
C GLY A 273 -11.31 -0.11 -4.23
N ARG A 274 -11.06 1.05 -4.88
CA ARG A 274 -10.73 1.18 -6.31
C ARG A 274 -9.76 2.35 -6.54
N THR A 275 -8.91 2.61 -5.57
CA THR A 275 -8.04 3.79 -5.56
C THR A 275 -6.96 3.70 -6.63
N LEU A 276 -6.29 2.54 -6.72
CA LEU A 276 -5.20 2.35 -7.67
C LEU A 276 -5.71 2.29 -9.12
N ALA A 277 -6.86 1.66 -9.34
CA ALA A 277 -7.56 1.70 -10.61
C ALA A 277 -7.88 3.14 -11.04
N GLY A 278 -8.28 3.99 -10.08
CA GLY A 278 -8.52 5.40 -10.31
C GLY A 278 -7.25 6.17 -10.72
N PHE A 279 -6.10 5.88 -10.10
CA PHE A 279 -4.81 6.48 -10.45
C PHE A 279 -4.35 6.04 -11.84
N LEU A 280 -4.41 4.74 -12.10
CA LEU A 280 -3.96 4.17 -13.37
C LEU A 280 -4.77 4.71 -14.57
N ARG A 281 -6.09 4.87 -14.44
CA ARG A 281 -6.95 5.45 -15.48
C ARG A 281 -6.59 6.90 -15.85
N LYS A 282 -5.96 7.65 -14.92
CA LYS A 282 -5.43 9.00 -15.21
C LYS A 282 -4.11 8.96 -16.00
N MET A 283 -3.40 7.83 -15.93
CA MET A 283 -2.12 7.63 -16.60
C MET A 283 -2.28 6.98 -17.96
N ASN A 284 -3.09 5.92 -18.03
CA ASN A 284 -3.36 5.18 -19.26
C ASN A 284 -4.80 4.64 -19.25
N ARG A 285 -5.57 4.91 -20.31
CA ARG A 285 -6.96 4.46 -20.46
C ARG A 285 -7.12 3.21 -21.31
N ASP A 286 -6.05 2.81 -21.99
CA ASP A 286 -6.08 1.70 -22.96
C ASP A 286 -5.79 0.35 -22.29
N VAL A 287 -5.26 0.34 -21.05
CA VAL A 287 -5.00 -0.88 -20.31
C VAL A 287 -6.27 -1.41 -19.62
N LYS A 288 -6.34 -2.72 -19.48
CA LYS A 288 -7.41 -3.38 -18.75
C LYS A 288 -7.15 -3.27 -17.24
N VAL A 289 -8.10 -2.73 -16.52
CA VAL A 289 -8.04 -2.62 -15.06
C VAL A 289 -9.23 -3.36 -14.47
N LEU A 290 -8.94 -4.43 -13.74
CA LEU A 290 -9.88 -5.21 -12.97
C LEU A 290 -9.72 -4.88 -11.49
N ASN A 291 -10.80 -4.97 -10.74
CA ASN A 291 -10.79 -4.73 -9.30
C ASN A 291 -11.53 -5.87 -8.61
N VAL A 292 -10.88 -6.53 -7.68
CA VAL A 292 -11.43 -7.66 -6.93
C VAL A 292 -11.43 -7.31 -5.45
N ALA A 293 -12.55 -6.79 -4.98
CA ALA A 293 -12.83 -6.48 -3.58
C ALA A 293 -13.91 -7.40 -2.99
N LYS A 294 -14.73 -8.00 -3.85
CA LYS A 294 -15.83 -8.88 -3.50
C LYS A 294 -15.86 -10.13 -4.37
N VAL A 295 -16.52 -11.17 -3.90
CA VAL A 295 -16.67 -12.45 -4.63
C VAL A 295 -17.30 -12.24 -6.01
N GLU A 296 -18.28 -11.35 -6.12
CA GLU A 296 -18.95 -11.02 -7.41
C GLU A 296 -17.98 -10.44 -8.45
N ASP A 297 -16.91 -9.74 -8.01
CA ASP A 297 -15.92 -9.15 -8.92
C ASP A 297 -15.09 -10.21 -9.65
N MET A 298 -15.01 -11.44 -9.10
CA MET A 298 -14.28 -12.56 -9.72
C MET A 298 -14.79 -12.89 -11.11
N ALA A 299 -16.08 -12.67 -11.39
CA ALA A 299 -16.68 -12.93 -12.70
C ALA A 299 -16.06 -12.08 -13.84
N ALA A 300 -15.43 -10.94 -13.50
CA ALA A 300 -14.73 -10.08 -14.48
C ALA A 300 -13.31 -10.58 -14.81
N VAL A 301 -12.76 -11.48 -13.98
CA VAL A 301 -11.39 -11.99 -14.14
C VAL A 301 -11.40 -13.16 -15.12
N PRO A 302 -10.57 -13.13 -16.20
CA PRO A 302 -10.55 -14.20 -17.19
C PRO A 302 -10.24 -15.57 -16.59
N GLY A 303 -11.05 -16.58 -16.95
CA GLY A 303 -10.87 -17.96 -16.47
C GLY A 303 -11.38 -18.21 -15.06
N GLN A 304 -12.01 -17.24 -14.41
CA GLN A 304 -12.61 -17.39 -13.08
C GLN A 304 -14.13 -17.59 -13.22
N THR A 305 -14.64 -18.63 -12.60
CA THR A 305 -16.08 -18.79 -12.29
C THR A 305 -16.25 -18.55 -10.78
N PRO A 306 -17.29 -17.84 -10.37
CA PRO A 306 -17.58 -17.61 -8.96
C PRO A 306 -17.69 -18.89 -8.15
#